data_5e8a52887565f55cd4a1ef3c9ff592e8
#
_entry.id   5e8a52887565f55cd4a1ef3c9ff592e8
#
_cell.length_a   1.000
_cell.length_b   1.000
_cell.length_c   1.000
_cell.angle_alpha   90.00
_cell.angle_beta   90.00
_cell.angle_gamma   90.00
#
_symmetry.space_group_name_H-M   'P 1'
#
loop_
_entity.id
_entity.type
_entity.pdbx_description
1 polymer ?
#
loop_
_entity_poly.entity_id
_entity_poly.type
_entity_poly.pdbx_seq_one_letter_code
_entity_poly.pdbx_strand_id
1 'polypeptide(L)'
;MPKANRLSKLVKTTSRLPKALRTRLWSQAFGRIVPMVGSANIRYLQVSHSEVVVKIENHRAMQNHIGQLHACAMALIAETATGFVTGMNVPDHCIVLIKSMHVDFKRPSKGAMTATATLTPEQQQLMQTTARGETLVSVTVMDESGEAPVQCEMLWAWLD
;
A
#
# COMPACT_ATOMS: atom_id res chain seq x y z
N MET A 1 10.23 16.76 -12.15
CA MET A 1 8.97 15.98 -12.22
C MET A 1 9.30 14.51 -12.29
N PRO A 2 8.64 13.63 -11.53
CA PRO A 2 8.87 12.18 -11.55
C PRO A 2 8.74 11.63 -12.97
N LYS A 3 9.67 10.78 -13.42
CA LYS A 3 9.50 10.04 -14.67
C LYS A 3 8.28 9.13 -14.52
N ALA A 4 7.25 9.34 -15.36
CA ALA A 4 6.02 8.57 -15.31
C ALA A 4 6.27 7.12 -15.76
N ASN A 5 6.23 6.17 -14.85
CA ASN A 5 6.20 4.74 -15.14
C ASN A 5 4.78 4.28 -15.56
N ARG A 6 4.62 3.00 -15.95
CA ARG A 6 3.33 2.44 -16.42
C ARG A 6 2.23 2.58 -15.37
N LEU A 7 2.57 2.35 -14.09
CA LEU A 7 1.64 2.44 -12.98
C LEU A 7 1.14 3.88 -12.77
N SER A 8 2.05 4.85 -12.76
CA SER A 8 1.71 6.26 -12.61
C SER A 8 0.91 6.81 -13.80
N LYS A 9 1.16 6.32 -15.02
CA LYS A 9 0.36 6.66 -16.21
C LYS A 9 -1.08 6.17 -16.07
N LEU A 10 -1.28 4.92 -15.63
CA LEU A 10 -2.60 4.35 -15.38
C LEU A 10 -3.38 5.17 -14.34
N VAL A 11 -2.74 5.49 -13.21
CA VAL A 11 -3.33 6.30 -12.15
C VAL A 11 -3.69 7.69 -12.67
N LYS A 12 -2.80 8.36 -13.42
CA LYS A 12 -3.05 9.69 -14.01
C LYS A 12 -4.22 9.68 -15.00
N THR A 13 -4.30 8.67 -15.86
CA THR A 13 -5.39 8.57 -16.86
C THR A 13 -6.75 8.46 -16.21
N THR A 14 -6.82 7.73 -15.08
CA THR A 14 -8.07 7.50 -14.34
C THR A 14 -8.38 8.57 -13.29
N SER A 15 -7.45 9.50 -13.01
CA SER A 15 -7.59 10.50 -11.93
C SER A 15 -8.77 11.45 -12.11
N ARG A 16 -9.24 11.67 -13.37
CA ARG A 16 -10.38 12.52 -13.70
C ARG A 16 -11.75 11.88 -13.45
N LEU A 17 -11.77 10.57 -13.18
CA LEU A 17 -13.01 9.84 -12.89
C LEU A 17 -13.56 10.19 -11.50
N PRO A 18 -14.88 10.09 -11.29
CA PRO A 18 -15.47 10.20 -9.96
C PRO A 18 -14.81 9.24 -8.96
N LYS A 19 -14.63 9.66 -7.70
CA LYS A 19 -13.89 8.91 -6.66
C LYS A 19 -14.34 7.45 -6.54
N ALA A 20 -15.65 7.19 -6.50
CA ALA A 20 -16.18 5.82 -6.36
C ALA A 20 -15.80 4.91 -7.52
N LEU A 21 -15.90 5.42 -8.77
CA LEU A 21 -15.55 4.68 -9.98
C LEU A 21 -14.03 4.42 -10.04
N ARG A 22 -13.23 5.43 -9.72
CA ARG A 22 -11.78 5.34 -9.67
C ARG A 22 -11.31 4.30 -8.66
N THR A 23 -11.81 4.34 -7.41
CA THR A 23 -11.53 3.35 -6.36
C THR A 23 -11.86 1.94 -6.84
N ARG A 24 -13.01 1.74 -7.46
CA ARG A 24 -13.42 0.42 -7.98
C ARG A 24 -12.48 -0.09 -9.07
N LEU A 25 -12.14 0.76 -10.04
CA LEU A 25 -11.23 0.42 -11.14
C LEU A 25 -9.83 0.08 -10.63
N TRP A 26 -9.27 0.87 -9.75
CA TRP A 26 -7.96 0.62 -9.16
C TRP A 26 -7.94 -0.69 -8.38
N SER A 27 -8.92 -0.89 -7.49
CA SER A 27 -8.98 -2.10 -6.66
C SER A 27 -9.10 -3.36 -7.50
N GLN A 28 -9.89 -3.34 -8.59
CA GLN A 28 -10.00 -4.47 -9.51
C GLN A 28 -8.72 -4.69 -10.33
N ALA A 29 -8.12 -3.63 -10.87
CA ALA A 29 -6.91 -3.73 -11.69
C ALA A 29 -5.73 -4.23 -10.85
N PHE A 30 -5.51 -3.62 -9.67
CA PHE A 30 -4.38 -3.97 -8.81
C PHE A 30 -4.57 -5.30 -8.10
N GLY A 31 -5.80 -5.66 -7.74
CA GLY A 31 -6.12 -6.99 -7.22
C GLY A 31 -5.90 -8.12 -8.23
N ARG A 32 -5.96 -7.83 -9.55
CA ARG A 32 -5.57 -8.80 -10.59
C ARG A 32 -4.06 -8.92 -10.76
N ILE A 33 -3.33 -7.81 -10.59
CA ILE A 33 -1.86 -7.78 -10.67
C ILE A 33 -1.24 -8.48 -9.45
N VAL A 34 -1.82 -8.27 -8.26
CA VAL A 34 -1.38 -8.89 -7.00
C VAL A 34 -2.53 -9.75 -6.46
N PRO A 35 -2.56 -11.07 -6.77
CA PRO A 35 -3.71 -11.94 -6.43
C PRO A 35 -4.06 -11.96 -4.94
N MET A 36 -3.08 -11.88 -4.04
CA MET A 36 -3.31 -11.85 -2.59
C MET A 36 -4.06 -10.59 -2.15
N VAL A 37 -3.75 -9.42 -2.75
CA VAL A 37 -4.46 -8.16 -2.53
C VAL A 37 -5.90 -8.26 -3.02
N GLY A 38 -6.10 -8.90 -4.18
CA GLY A 38 -7.43 -9.18 -4.74
C GLY A 38 -8.27 -10.11 -3.84
N SER A 39 -7.67 -11.19 -3.34
CA SER A 39 -8.32 -12.15 -2.42
C SER A 39 -8.71 -11.50 -1.09
N ALA A 40 -7.90 -10.58 -0.59
CA ALA A 40 -8.18 -9.79 0.61
C ALA A 40 -9.20 -8.66 0.36
N ASN A 41 -9.61 -8.43 -0.89
CA ASN A 41 -10.53 -7.37 -1.30
C ASN A 41 -10.09 -5.98 -0.83
N ILE A 42 -8.76 -5.70 -0.89
CA ILE A 42 -8.19 -4.41 -0.50
C ILE A 42 -8.63 -3.34 -1.50
N ARG A 43 -9.15 -2.22 -0.98
CA ARG A 43 -9.60 -1.09 -1.77
C ARG A 43 -8.60 0.04 -1.77
N TYR A 44 -8.26 0.56 -2.96
CA TYR A 44 -7.39 1.72 -3.14
C TYR A 44 -8.22 3.01 -3.10
N LEU A 45 -8.14 3.74 -1.99
CA LEU A 45 -8.94 4.96 -1.77
C LEU A 45 -8.27 6.19 -2.35
N GLN A 46 -6.94 6.24 -2.27
CA GLN A 46 -6.11 7.32 -2.82
C GLN A 46 -4.78 6.77 -3.30
N VAL A 47 -4.32 7.26 -4.44
CA VAL A 47 -3.04 6.87 -5.03
C VAL A 47 -2.39 8.10 -5.65
N SER A 48 -1.17 8.40 -5.19
CA SER A 48 -0.31 9.45 -5.74
C SER A 48 1.17 9.03 -5.63
N HIS A 49 2.08 9.85 -6.13
CA HIS A 49 3.53 9.61 -5.96
C HIS A 49 4.00 9.79 -4.51
N SER A 50 3.32 10.62 -3.73
CA SER A 50 3.69 10.93 -2.35
C SER A 50 2.90 10.14 -1.31
N GLU A 51 1.70 9.64 -1.66
CA GLU A 51 0.80 9.01 -0.72
C GLU A 51 -0.08 7.95 -1.37
N VAL A 52 -0.24 6.83 -0.69
CA VAL A 52 -1.19 5.77 -1.03
C VAL A 52 -2.02 5.42 0.20
N VAL A 53 -3.34 5.44 0.03
CA VAL A 53 -4.31 5.06 1.07
C VAL A 53 -5.09 3.85 0.60
N VAL A 54 -5.03 2.76 1.38
CA VAL A 54 -5.78 1.53 1.11
C VAL A 54 -6.62 1.13 2.32
N LYS A 55 -7.71 0.41 2.08
CA LYS A 55 -8.63 -0.07 3.12
C LYS A 55 -8.90 -1.56 2.96
N ILE A 56 -8.95 -2.29 4.08
CA ILE A 56 -9.43 -3.66 4.17
C ILE A 56 -10.64 -3.73 5.11
N GLU A 57 -11.70 -4.40 4.65
CA GLU A 57 -12.88 -4.62 5.49
C GLU A 57 -12.68 -5.86 6.37
N ASN A 58 -13.27 -5.85 7.58
CA ASN A 58 -13.25 -7.01 8.47
C ASN A 58 -14.26 -8.08 8.02
N HIS A 59 -14.00 -8.72 6.87
CA HIS A 59 -14.85 -9.80 6.36
C HIS A 59 -14.31 -11.18 6.76
N ARG A 60 -15.19 -12.18 6.76
CA ARG A 60 -14.94 -13.55 7.29
C ARG A 60 -13.59 -14.16 6.85
N ALA A 61 -13.23 -14.02 5.57
CA ALA A 61 -12.00 -14.61 5.05
C ALA A 61 -10.71 -13.95 5.58
N MET A 62 -10.80 -12.77 6.16
CA MET A 62 -9.68 -12.01 6.72
C MET A 62 -9.67 -12.01 8.26
N GLN A 63 -10.59 -12.76 8.90
CA GLN A 63 -10.71 -12.81 10.35
C GLN A 63 -9.80 -13.86 10.99
N ASN A 64 -9.39 -13.57 12.20
CA ASN A 64 -8.81 -14.53 13.13
C ASN A 64 -9.92 -15.28 13.91
N HIS A 65 -9.53 -16.14 14.87
CA HIS A 65 -10.42 -16.96 15.68
C HIS A 65 -11.36 -16.17 16.61
N ILE A 66 -11.09 -14.89 16.88
CA ILE A 66 -11.92 -13.99 17.70
C ILE A 66 -12.73 -12.99 16.85
N GLY A 67 -12.81 -13.18 15.52
CA GLY A 67 -13.61 -12.34 14.63
C GLY A 67 -13.03 -10.97 14.31
N GLN A 68 -11.75 -10.74 14.61
CA GLN A 68 -11.02 -9.53 14.26
C GLN A 68 -10.15 -9.76 13.04
N LEU A 69 -9.64 -8.69 12.42
CA LEU A 69 -8.68 -8.84 11.34
C LEU A 69 -7.48 -9.67 11.79
N HIS A 70 -7.13 -10.68 10.99
CA HIS A 70 -5.99 -11.55 11.23
C HIS A 70 -4.67 -10.76 11.18
N ALA A 71 -3.69 -11.16 11.98
CA ALA A 71 -2.35 -10.53 12.00
C ALA A 71 -1.75 -10.41 10.59
N CYS A 72 -1.86 -11.47 9.77
CA CYS A 72 -1.39 -11.44 8.38
C CYS A 72 -2.13 -10.41 7.52
N ALA A 73 -3.42 -10.18 7.74
CA ALA A 73 -4.20 -9.17 7.01
C ALA A 73 -3.77 -7.74 7.41
N MET A 74 -3.41 -7.53 8.68
CA MET A 74 -2.86 -6.26 9.16
C MET A 74 -1.48 -5.96 8.56
N ALA A 75 -0.60 -6.97 8.47
CA ALA A 75 0.69 -6.85 7.80
C ALA A 75 0.51 -6.61 6.29
N LEU A 76 -0.41 -7.34 5.65
CA LEU A 76 -0.69 -7.24 4.21
C LEU A 76 -1.15 -5.83 3.83
N ILE A 77 -2.01 -5.18 4.62
CA ILE A 77 -2.49 -3.84 4.25
C ILE A 77 -1.35 -2.80 4.34
N ALA A 78 -0.47 -2.91 5.32
CA ALA A 78 0.70 -2.04 5.44
C ALA A 78 1.71 -2.27 4.31
N GLU A 79 2.00 -3.53 4.00
CA GLU A 79 2.84 -3.93 2.87
C GLU A 79 2.26 -3.41 1.55
N THR A 80 0.97 -3.62 1.30
CA THR A 80 0.29 -3.17 0.08
C THR A 80 0.38 -1.65 -0.12
N ALA A 81 0.13 -0.86 0.92
CA ALA A 81 0.22 0.60 0.82
C ALA A 81 1.64 1.08 0.51
N THR A 82 2.63 0.54 1.24
CA THR A 82 4.03 0.93 1.12
C THR A 82 4.67 0.44 -0.18
N GLY A 83 4.36 -0.78 -0.61
CA GLY A 83 4.82 -1.33 -1.88
C GLY A 83 4.25 -0.57 -3.07
N PHE A 84 2.99 -0.16 -2.98
CA PHE A 84 2.36 0.57 -4.07
C PHE A 84 2.93 1.99 -4.24
N VAL A 85 3.13 2.74 -3.14
CA VAL A 85 3.74 4.08 -3.22
C VAL A 85 5.20 3.98 -3.71
N THR A 86 5.93 2.94 -3.35
CA THR A 86 7.27 2.64 -3.89
C THR A 86 7.20 2.38 -5.39
N GLY A 87 6.32 1.47 -5.82
CA GLY A 87 6.12 1.13 -7.24
C GLY A 87 5.69 2.29 -8.11
N MET A 88 5.00 3.30 -7.55
CA MET A 88 4.66 4.55 -8.27
C MET A 88 5.89 5.39 -8.64
N ASN A 89 7.01 5.23 -7.95
CA ASN A 89 8.19 6.09 -8.06
C ASN A 89 9.40 5.41 -8.70
N VAL A 90 9.44 4.07 -8.73
CA VAL A 90 10.55 3.31 -9.30
C VAL A 90 10.37 3.18 -10.81
N PRO A 91 11.46 3.25 -11.63
CA PRO A 91 11.40 3.04 -13.09
C PRO A 91 10.83 1.66 -13.48
N ASP A 92 10.19 1.56 -14.65
CA ASP A 92 9.52 0.33 -15.15
C ASP A 92 10.44 -0.89 -15.32
N HIS A 93 11.74 -0.69 -15.47
CA HIS A 93 12.73 -1.78 -15.62
C HIS A 93 13.21 -2.33 -14.29
N CYS A 94 12.99 -1.60 -13.19
CA CYS A 94 13.39 -2.05 -11.87
C CYS A 94 12.34 -2.97 -11.23
N ILE A 95 12.82 -3.98 -10.52
CA ILE A 95 12.01 -4.86 -9.68
C ILE A 95 11.93 -4.25 -8.28
N VAL A 96 10.72 -4.14 -7.73
CA VAL A 96 10.46 -3.66 -6.36
C VAL A 96 10.18 -4.86 -5.47
N LEU A 97 10.92 -4.98 -4.37
CA LEU A 97 10.80 -6.10 -3.43
C LEU A 97 10.77 -5.59 -1.98
N ILE A 98 9.93 -6.19 -1.16
CA ILE A 98 10.02 -5.99 0.29
C ILE A 98 11.27 -6.70 0.82
N LYS A 99 12.14 -5.97 1.52
CA LYS A 99 13.38 -6.51 2.08
C LYS A 99 13.19 -6.98 3.51
N SER A 100 12.43 -6.22 4.31
CA SER A 100 12.04 -6.62 5.65
C SER A 100 10.73 -5.97 6.07
N MET A 101 10.01 -6.66 6.94
CA MET A 101 8.82 -6.18 7.61
C MET A 101 8.99 -6.39 9.10
N HIS A 102 8.80 -5.32 9.89
CA HIS A 102 8.65 -5.42 11.33
C HIS A 102 7.26 -4.96 11.71
N VAL A 103 6.52 -5.78 12.44
CA VAL A 103 5.12 -5.54 12.78
C VAL A 103 4.88 -5.80 14.26
N ASP A 104 4.62 -4.74 14.99
CA ASP A 104 4.29 -4.77 16.42
C ASP A 104 2.79 -4.65 16.63
N PHE A 105 2.18 -5.66 17.24
CA PHE A 105 0.75 -5.64 17.58
C PHE A 105 0.57 -5.00 18.96
N LYS A 106 -0.05 -3.83 19.00
CA LYS A 106 -0.19 -3.02 20.23
C LYS A 106 -1.47 -3.32 20.99
N ARG A 107 -2.54 -3.68 20.28
CA ARG A 107 -3.87 -4.00 20.84
C ARG A 107 -4.72 -4.79 19.86
N PRO A 108 -5.82 -5.42 20.31
CA PRO A 108 -6.84 -5.97 19.41
C PRO A 108 -7.40 -4.93 18.45
N SER A 109 -7.66 -5.31 17.21
CA SER A 109 -8.21 -4.42 16.19
C SER A 109 -9.73 -4.32 16.28
N LYS A 110 -10.31 -3.21 15.79
CA LYS A 110 -11.74 -2.97 15.74
C LYS A 110 -12.21 -2.67 14.32
N GLY A 111 -13.03 -3.55 13.76
CA GLY A 111 -13.64 -3.35 12.45
C GLY A 111 -12.64 -3.36 11.29
N ALA A 112 -12.90 -2.53 10.28
CA ALA A 112 -12.04 -2.37 9.11
C ALA A 112 -10.76 -1.60 9.45
N MET A 113 -9.73 -1.71 8.58
CA MET A 113 -8.48 -0.96 8.70
C MET A 113 -8.17 -0.15 7.47
N THR A 114 -7.51 0.98 7.68
CA THR A 114 -6.97 1.86 6.65
C THR A 114 -5.47 2.04 6.86
N ALA A 115 -4.66 1.77 5.85
CA ALA A 115 -3.24 2.05 5.83
C ALA A 115 -2.96 3.27 4.94
N THR A 116 -2.17 4.20 5.45
CA THR A 116 -1.69 5.38 4.74
C THR A 116 -0.17 5.33 4.69
N ALA A 117 0.38 5.11 3.50
CA ALA A 117 1.82 5.12 3.25
C ALA A 117 2.23 6.44 2.61
N THR A 118 3.36 6.99 3.03
CA THR A 118 3.88 8.26 2.52
C THR A 118 5.35 8.19 2.16
N LEU A 119 5.75 8.96 1.14
CA LEU A 119 7.15 9.18 0.75
C LEU A 119 7.50 10.66 0.80
N THR A 120 8.68 10.97 1.34
CA THR A 120 9.22 12.33 1.26
C THR A 120 9.67 12.66 -0.18
N PRO A 121 9.83 13.95 -0.53
CA PRO A 121 10.38 14.35 -1.83
C PRO A 121 11.77 13.74 -2.10
N GLU A 122 12.61 13.64 -1.07
CA GLU A 122 13.96 13.06 -1.15
C GLU A 122 13.91 11.56 -1.47
N GLN A 123 13.00 10.80 -0.83
CA GLN A 123 12.78 9.39 -1.13
C GLN A 123 12.29 9.19 -2.57
N GLN A 124 11.34 10.01 -3.03
CA GLN A 124 10.85 9.98 -4.40
C GLN A 124 11.97 10.26 -5.40
N GLN A 125 12.81 11.26 -5.13
CA GLN A 125 13.96 11.59 -5.98
C GLN A 125 14.97 10.44 -6.02
N LEU A 126 15.31 9.87 -4.86
CA LEU A 126 16.22 8.72 -4.77
C LEU A 126 15.75 7.55 -5.66
N MET A 127 14.49 7.16 -5.56
CA MET A 127 13.90 6.07 -6.35
C MET A 127 13.96 6.32 -7.86
N GLN A 128 13.87 7.58 -8.28
CA GLN A 128 13.85 7.94 -9.70
C GLN A 128 15.23 8.10 -10.34
N THR A 129 16.25 8.33 -9.51
CA THR A 129 17.62 8.64 -9.99
C THR A 129 18.60 7.49 -9.80
N THR A 130 18.23 6.45 -9.06
CA THR A 130 19.11 5.30 -8.79
C THR A 130 18.50 4.01 -9.35
N ALA A 131 19.33 3.23 -10.04
CA ALA A 131 18.93 1.91 -10.58
C ALA A 131 18.81 0.84 -9.48
N ARG A 132 19.40 1.10 -8.32
CA ARG A 132 19.37 0.20 -7.16
C ARG A 132 19.38 1.02 -5.88
N GLY A 133 18.54 0.65 -4.92
CA GLY A 133 18.48 1.30 -3.62
C GLY A 133 17.52 0.63 -2.66
N GLU A 134 17.43 1.18 -1.48
CA GLU A 134 16.48 0.76 -0.46
C GLU A 134 16.01 1.96 0.37
N THR A 135 14.81 1.87 0.92
CA THR A 135 14.27 2.90 1.81
C THR A 135 13.22 2.34 2.77
N LEU A 136 13.20 2.87 3.97
CA LEU A 136 12.11 2.64 4.91
C LEU A 136 10.94 3.55 4.53
N VAL A 137 9.78 2.95 4.24
CA VAL A 137 8.57 3.68 3.86
C VAL A 137 7.69 3.88 5.07
N SER A 138 7.35 5.14 5.36
CA SER A 138 6.46 5.47 6.47
C SER A 138 5.04 4.99 6.19
N VAL A 139 4.42 4.33 7.18
CA VAL A 139 3.03 3.87 7.10
C VAL A 139 2.34 3.99 8.45
N THR A 140 1.11 4.50 8.42
CA THR A 140 0.19 4.50 9.56
C THR A 140 -0.98 3.58 9.26
N VAL A 141 -1.29 2.67 10.17
CA VAL A 141 -2.42 1.74 10.06
C VAL A 141 -3.42 2.06 11.17
N MET A 142 -4.61 2.48 10.79
CA MET A 142 -5.69 2.89 11.72
C MET A 142 -6.88 1.98 11.55
N ASP A 143 -7.54 1.61 12.65
CA ASP A 143 -8.80 0.89 12.63
C ASP A 143 -10.02 1.82 12.78
N GLU A 144 -11.23 1.27 12.86
CA GLU A 144 -12.47 2.08 12.97
C GLU A 144 -12.61 2.83 14.31
N SER A 145 -11.78 2.54 15.31
CA SER A 145 -11.74 3.34 16.53
C SER A 145 -10.97 4.66 16.39
N GLY A 146 -10.27 4.84 15.25
CA GLY A 146 -9.39 5.97 15.03
C GLY A 146 -8.02 5.85 15.70
N GLU A 147 -7.66 4.64 16.15
CA GLU A 147 -6.38 4.35 16.79
C GLU A 147 -5.57 3.34 15.97
N ALA A 148 -4.26 3.31 16.18
CA ALA A 148 -3.36 2.35 15.54
C ALA A 148 -3.25 1.05 16.36
N PRO A 149 -3.85 -0.07 15.92
CA PRO A 149 -3.72 -1.34 16.61
C PRO A 149 -2.37 -2.02 16.33
N VAL A 150 -1.65 -1.58 15.31
CA VAL A 150 -0.38 -2.13 14.86
C VAL A 150 0.56 -1.01 14.46
N GLN A 151 1.85 -1.21 14.74
CA GLN A 151 2.94 -0.35 14.27
C GLN A 151 3.78 -1.15 13.29
N CYS A 152 4.09 -0.58 12.13
CA CYS A 152 4.79 -1.27 11.06
C CYS A 152 6.00 -0.50 10.58
N GLU A 153 7.10 -1.24 10.32
CA GLU A 153 8.27 -0.76 9.61
C GLU A 153 8.44 -1.59 8.35
N MET A 154 8.43 -0.94 7.18
CA MET A 154 8.44 -1.57 5.87
C MET A 154 9.65 -1.10 5.08
N LEU A 155 10.71 -1.95 5.01
CA LEU A 155 11.91 -1.68 4.23
C LEU A 155 11.74 -2.23 2.81
N TRP A 156 11.71 -1.34 1.85
CA TRP A 156 11.61 -1.67 0.43
C TRP A 156 12.94 -1.50 -0.28
N ALA A 157 13.21 -2.40 -1.22
CA ALA A 157 14.37 -2.33 -2.11
C ALA A 157 13.91 -2.36 -3.56
N TRP A 158 14.70 -1.76 -4.44
CA TRP A 158 14.54 -1.86 -5.89
C TRP A 158 15.89 -2.12 -6.55
N LEU A 159 15.85 -2.86 -7.63
CA LEU A 159 17.02 -3.22 -8.43
C LEU A 159 16.65 -3.36 -9.90
N ASP A 160 17.60 -3.06 -10.76
CA ASP A 160 17.53 -3.23 -12.22
C ASP A 160 17.66 -4.71 -12.60
#